data_a73d90a246369b8a01b959719549539c
#
_entry.id   a73d90a246369b8a01b959719549539c
#
_cell.length_a   1.000
_cell.length_b   1.000
_cell.length_c   1.000
_cell.angle_alpha   90.00
_cell.angle_beta   90.00
_cell.angle_gamma   90.00
#
_symmetry.space_group_name_H-M   'P 1'
#
loop_
_entity.id
_entity.type
_entity.pdbx_description
1 polymer ?
#
loop_
_entity_poly.entity_id
_entity_poly.type
_entity_poly.pdbx_seq_one_letter_code
_entity_poly.pdbx_strand_id
1 'polypeptide(L)'
;NMNNLKFIVGPPGTGKTHTLLEQVETYLKNTDPDKIGYFAFTKKASNEAKERAMKKFNYSEDDLPYFRTLHSLAFKRLGWDKTKVMQKRHYEDLGKKIQIPIDYNDWDEEETGLFTTKSDYLRIIHLAKLRNIKLDQQFDLKEHNQKLEYDKLVIIANELERYKKEYGLKDYNDMILE
;
A
#
# COMPACT_ATOMS: atom_id res chain seq x y z
N ASN A 1 0.82 14.88 23.13
CA ASN A 1 2.05 14.18 23.53
C ASN A 1 2.39 13.10 22.53
N MET A 2 3.21 13.43 21.52
CA MET A 2 3.73 12.48 20.52
C MET A 2 5.04 11.79 21.00
N ASN A 3 5.10 11.35 22.25
CA ASN A 3 6.38 11.05 22.87
C ASN A 3 6.75 9.57 22.97
N ASN A 4 6.07 8.63 22.28
CA ASN A 4 6.46 7.23 22.33
C ASN A 4 6.40 6.57 20.93
N LEU A 5 7.09 7.14 19.96
CA LEU A 5 7.30 6.47 18.68
C LEU A 5 8.46 5.46 18.83
N LYS A 6 8.16 4.18 18.67
CA LYS A 6 9.15 3.11 18.73
C LYS A 6 9.31 2.46 17.36
N PHE A 7 10.52 2.46 16.85
CA PHE A 7 10.87 1.76 15.62
C PHE A 7 11.48 0.40 15.93
N ILE A 8 10.99 -0.65 15.25
CA ILE A 8 11.55 -1.99 15.30
C ILE A 8 12.14 -2.31 13.93
N VAL A 9 13.46 -2.32 13.83
CA VAL A 9 14.17 -2.50 12.57
C VAL A 9 14.95 -3.82 12.60
N GLY A 10 14.99 -4.51 11.47
CA GLY A 10 15.77 -5.73 11.29
C GLY A 10 15.47 -6.39 9.93
N PRO A 11 16.34 -7.25 9.41
CA PRO A 11 16.11 -8.00 8.19
C PRO A 11 14.93 -8.96 8.32
N PRO A 12 14.42 -9.54 7.23
CA PRO A 12 13.40 -10.59 7.26
C PRO A 12 13.82 -11.75 8.17
N GLY A 13 12.86 -12.34 8.90
CA GLY A 13 13.12 -13.50 9.78
C GLY A 13 13.70 -13.18 11.16
N THR A 14 13.82 -11.90 11.55
CA THR A 14 14.38 -11.48 12.86
C THR A 14 13.36 -11.33 13.99
N GLY A 15 12.14 -11.83 13.82
CA GLY A 15 11.11 -11.80 14.86
C GLY A 15 10.44 -10.44 15.07
N LYS A 16 10.60 -9.48 14.15
CA LYS A 16 9.96 -8.14 14.25
C LYS A 16 8.45 -8.22 14.44
N THR A 17 7.80 -9.06 13.64
CA THR A 17 6.33 -9.25 13.71
C THR A 17 5.93 -9.83 15.07
N HIS A 18 6.69 -10.80 15.58
CA HIS A 18 6.44 -11.39 16.89
C HIS A 18 6.55 -10.34 18.00
N THR A 19 7.62 -9.55 18.02
CA THR A 19 7.82 -8.47 18.99
C THR A 19 6.70 -7.42 18.92
N LEU A 20 6.27 -7.07 17.71
CA LEU A 20 5.18 -6.12 17.52
C LEU A 20 3.85 -6.66 18.05
N LEU A 21 3.55 -7.93 17.78
CA LEU A 21 2.34 -8.60 18.29
C LEU A 21 2.33 -8.71 19.82
N GLU A 22 3.47 -8.98 20.45
CA GLU A 22 3.61 -8.98 21.92
C GLU A 22 3.31 -7.61 22.52
N GLN A 23 3.73 -6.54 21.85
CA GLN A 23 3.38 -5.18 22.29
C GLN A 23 1.89 -4.89 22.17
N VAL A 24 1.26 -5.26 21.04
CA VAL A 24 -0.18 -5.15 20.86
C VAL A 24 -0.93 -5.87 21.98
N GLU A 25 -0.52 -7.10 22.29
CA GLU A 25 -1.10 -7.88 23.39
C GLU A 25 -0.93 -7.21 24.75
N THR A 26 0.19 -6.53 24.96
CA THR A 26 0.43 -5.77 26.19
C THR A 26 -0.54 -4.59 26.32
N TYR A 27 -0.79 -3.87 25.22
CA TYR A 27 -1.76 -2.77 25.21
C TYR A 27 -3.20 -3.26 25.38
N LEU A 28 -3.56 -4.39 24.76
CA LEU A 28 -4.90 -4.98 24.88
C LEU A 28 -5.28 -5.43 26.29
N LYS A 29 -4.31 -5.61 27.18
CA LYS A 29 -4.60 -5.91 28.61
C LYS A 29 -5.21 -4.73 29.36
N ASN A 30 -4.93 -3.51 28.93
CA ASN A 30 -5.25 -2.29 29.68
C ASN A 30 -5.97 -1.23 28.84
N THR A 31 -6.31 -1.53 27.59
CA THR A 31 -6.94 -0.59 26.66
C THR A 31 -8.02 -1.29 25.88
N ASP A 32 -9.13 -0.62 25.67
CA ASP A 32 -10.23 -1.14 24.87
C ASP A 32 -9.74 -1.48 23.45
N PRO A 33 -10.13 -2.63 22.89
CA PRO A 33 -9.61 -3.11 21.61
C PRO A 33 -9.93 -2.18 20.44
N ASP A 34 -11.04 -1.45 20.51
CA ASP A 34 -11.45 -0.46 19.50
C ASP A 34 -10.56 0.79 19.47
N LYS A 35 -9.68 0.97 20.46
CA LYS A 35 -8.71 2.07 20.55
C LYS A 35 -7.31 1.67 20.11
N ILE A 36 -7.10 0.40 19.74
CA ILE A 36 -5.81 -0.13 19.32
C ILE A 36 -5.86 -0.47 17.83
N GLY A 37 -4.93 0.07 17.07
CA GLY A 37 -4.75 -0.25 15.65
C GLY A 37 -3.53 -1.10 15.39
N TYR A 38 -3.70 -2.14 14.59
CA TYR A 38 -2.63 -2.91 13.99
C TYR A 38 -2.76 -2.87 12.46
N PHE A 39 -1.79 -2.26 11.82
CA PHE A 39 -1.82 -2.07 10.38
C PHE A 39 -0.68 -2.82 9.72
N ALA A 40 -1.00 -3.57 8.69
CA ALA A 40 -0.05 -4.31 7.89
C ALA A 40 -0.24 -4.00 6.41
N PHE A 41 0.76 -4.29 5.59
CA PHE A 41 0.67 -4.15 4.15
C PHE A 41 -0.13 -5.31 3.52
N THR A 42 -0.13 -6.48 4.14
CA THR A 42 -0.81 -7.67 3.64
C THR A 42 -2.04 -8.02 4.48
N LYS A 43 -3.07 -8.54 3.84
CA LYS A 43 -4.25 -9.07 4.50
C LYS A 43 -3.90 -10.26 5.40
N LYS A 44 -2.98 -11.12 4.95
CA LYS A 44 -2.47 -12.24 5.74
C LYS A 44 -1.87 -11.78 7.07
N ALA A 45 -0.99 -10.78 7.06
CA ALA A 45 -0.35 -10.27 8.27
C ALA A 45 -1.36 -9.58 9.21
N SER A 46 -2.31 -8.80 8.68
CA SER A 46 -3.35 -8.18 9.51
C SER A 46 -4.33 -9.19 10.09
N ASN A 47 -4.70 -10.23 9.35
CA ASN A 47 -5.56 -11.31 9.83
C ASN A 47 -4.86 -12.16 10.89
N GLU A 48 -3.57 -12.49 10.72
CA GLU A 48 -2.79 -13.21 11.73
C GLU A 48 -2.81 -12.48 13.08
N ALA A 49 -2.59 -11.18 13.07
CA ALA A 49 -2.65 -10.35 14.28
C ALA A 49 -4.06 -10.33 14.88
N LYS A 50 -5.09 -10.19 14.05
CA LYS A 50 -6.50 -10.19 14.47
C LYS A 50 -6.88 -11.53 15.11
N GLU A 51 -6.60 -12.64 14.45
CA GLU A 51 -6.90 -13.99 14.94
C GLU A 51 -6.20 -14.29 16.26
N ARG A 52 -4.94 -13.88 16.38
CA ARG A 52 -4.17 -14.03 17.62
C ARG A 52 -4.79 -13.25 18.78
N ALA A 53 -5.21 -12.00 18.55
CA ALA A 53 -5.89 -11.18 19.55
C ALA A 53 -7.27 -11.76 19.93
N MET A 54 -8.06 -12.17 18.94
CA MET A 54 -9.35 -12.80 19.15
C MET A 54 -9.24 -14.04 20.03
N LYS A 55 -8.29 -14.93 19.70
CA LYS A 55 -8.06 -16.18 20.44
C LYS A 55 -7.59 -15.94 21.86
N LYS A 56 -6.68 -14.99 22.06
CA LYS A 56 -6.04 -14.76 23.37
C LYS A 56 -6.94 -14.00 24.34
N PHE A 57 -7.73 -13.06 23.86
CA PHE A 57 -8.58 -12.18 24.67
C PHE A 57 -10.06 -12.44 24.54
N ASN A 58 -10.44 -13.48 23.78
CA ASN A 58 -11.83 -13.84 23.50
C ASN A 58 -12.63 -12.68 22.88
N TYR A 59 -12.01 -11.94 21.96
CA TYR A 59 -12.66 -10.89 21.18
C TYR A 59 -13.35 -11.46 19.95
N SER A 60 -14.41 -10.76 19.52
CA SER A 60 -15.02 -10.96 18.20
C SER A 60 -14.26 -10.16 17.13
N GLU A 61 -14.57 -10.39 15.87
CA GLU A 61 -14.01 -9.59 14.78
C GLU A 61 -14.40 -8.11 14.88
N ASP A 62 -15.62 -7.84 15.33
CA ASP A 62 -16.16 -6.48 15.49
C ASP A 62 -15.46 -5.68 16.60
N ASP A 63 -14.86 -6.36 17.57
CA ASP A 63 -14.11 -5.72 18.65
C ASP A 63 -12.76 -5.16 18.17
N LEU A 64 -12.27 -5.60 17.00
CA LEU A 64 -10.97 -5.25 16.44
C LEU A 64 -11.07 -4.48 15.11
N PRO A 65 -11.78 -3.35 15.05
CA PRO A 65 -12.09 -2.64 13.79
C PRO A 65 -10.86 -2.05 13.09
N TYR A 66 -9.75 -1.90 13.80
CA TYR A 66 -8.50 -1.33 13.30
C TYR A 66 -7.37 -2.34 13.14
N PHE A 67 -7.67 -3.64 13.17
CA PHE A 67 -6.76 -4.70 12.77
C PHE A 67 -6.98 -4.98 11.27
N ARG A 68 -6.27 -4.25 10.42
CA ARG A 68 -6.54 -4.26 8.98
C ARG A 68 -5.34 -3.81 8.16
N THR A 69 -5.42 -3.94 6.85
CA THR A 69 -4.39 -3.39 5.97
C THR A 69 -4.45 -1.86 5.96
N LEU A 70 -3.30 -1.23 5.68
CA LEU A 70 -3.23 0.23 5.49
C LEU A 70 -4.19 0.70 4.39
N HIS A 71 -4.32 -0.07 3.30
CA HIS A 71 -5.24 0.25 2.22
C HIS A 71 -6.70 0.20 2.67
N SER A 72 -7.09 -0.82 3.43
CA SER A 72 -8.46 -0.93 3.93
C SER A 72 -8.80 0.18 4.94
N LEU A 73 -7.81 0.65 5.70
CA LEU A 73 -7.96 1.81 6.57
C LEU A 73 -8.19 3.09 5.76
N ALA A 74 -7.39 3.30 4.71
CA ALA A 74 -7.53 4.45 3.81
C ALA A 74 -8.92 4.46 3.15
N PHE A 75 -9.39 3.33 2.63
CA PHE A 75 -10.76 3.21 2.11
C PHE A 75 -11.81 3.59 3.13
N LYS A 76 -11.69 3.08 4.37
CA LYS A 76 -12.65 3.37 5.44
C LYS A 76 -12.66 4.85 5.83
N ARG A 77 -11.47 5.47 5.95
CA ARG A 77 -11.34 6.88 6.37
C ARG A 77 -11.74 7.87 5.30
N LEU A 78 -11.37 7.60 4.05
CA LEU A 78 -11.60 8.51 2.92
C LEU A 78 -12.98 8.30 2.29
N GLY A 79 -13.74 7.27 2.73
CA GLY A 79 -15.02 6.93 2.15
C GLY A 79 -14.93 6.56 0.66
N TRP A 80 -13.77 6.02 0.24
CA TRP A 80 -13.53 5.73 -1.16
C TRP A 80 -14.27 4.49 -1.62
N ASP A 81 -14.83 4.59 -2.80
CA ASP A 81 -15.44 3.48 -3.51
C ASP A 81 -14.37 2.76 -4.36
N LYS A 82 -14.35 1.44 -4.32
CA LYS A 82 -13.46 0.62 -5.17
C LYS A 82 -13.62 0.92 -6.67
N THR A 83 -14.80 1.40 -7.08
CA THR A 83 -15.05 1.81 -8.47
C THR A 83 -14.27 3.06 -8.89
N LYS A 84 -13.80 3.85 -7.92
CA LYS A 84 -13.01 5.06 -8.15
C LYS A 84 -11.50 4.85 -8.05
N VAL A 85 -11.06 3.61 -7.94
CA VAL A 85 -9.64 3.25 -7.85
C VAL A 85 -9.18 2.63 -9.16
N MET A 86 -7.97 3.00 -9.59
CA MET A 86 -7.31 2.40 -10.75
C MET A 86 -7.21 0.89 -10.58
N GLN A 87 -7.69 0.14 -11.58
CA GLN A 87 -7.64 -1.32 -11.66
C GLN A 87 -6.87 -1.74 -12.91
N LYS A 88 -6.55 -3.03 -13.02
CA LYS A 88 -5.87 -3.60 -14.18
C LYS A 88 -6.45 -3.12 -15.51
N ARG A 89 -7.77 -3.16 -15.66
CA ARG A 89 -8.47 -2.72 -16.88
C ARG A 89 -8.18 -1.26 -17.25
N HIS A 90 -8.00 -0.38 -16.27
CA HIS A 90 -7.69 1.03 -16.50
C HIS A 90 -6.25 1.21 -17.00
N TYR A 91 -5.30 0.46 -16.44
CA TYR A 91 -3.91 0.47 -16.92
C TYR A 91 -3.78 -0.13 -18.32
N GLU A 92 -4.53 -1.18 -18.64
CA GLU A 92 -4.59 -1.76 -19.99
C GLU A 92 -5.18 -0.75 -20.98
N ASP A 93 -6.26 -0.04 -20.63
CA ASP A 93 -6.85 1.01 -21.46
C ASP A 93 -5.88 2.17 -21.69
N LEU A 94 -5.24 2.64 -20.61
CA LEU A 94 -4.20 3.66 -20.70
C LEU A 94 -3.07 3.23 -21.64
N GLY A 95 -2.55 2.00 -21.47
CA GLY A 95 -1.49 1.46 -22.31
C GLY A 95 -1.87 1.40 -23.78
N LYS A 96 -3.11 1.04 -24.11
CA LYS A 96 -3.63 1.08 -25.47
C LYS A 96 -3.70 2.49 -26.04
N LYS A 97 -4.19 3.45 -25.25
CA LYS A 97 -4.31 4.87 -25.66
C LYS A 97 -2.95 5.49 -25.98
N ILE A 98 -1.94 5.20 -25.20
CA ILE A 98 -0.59 5.76 -25.38
C ILE A 98 0.32 4.88 -26.24
N GLN A 99 -0.15 3.72 -26.68
CA GLN A 99 0.61 2.73 -27.45
C GLN A 99 1.90 2.24 -26.74
N ILE A 100 1.89 2.24 -25.43
CA ILE A 100 2.94 1.69 -24.58
C ILE A 100 2.29 0.65 -23.66
N PRO A 101 2.62 -0.64 -23.81
CA PRO A 101 2.05 -1.67 -22.94
C PRO A 101 2.37 -1.42 -21.47
N ILE A 102 1.35 -1.45 -20.63
CA ILE A 102 1.50 -1.34 -19.19
C ILE A 102 0.98 -2.62 -18.56
N ASP A 103 1.90 -3.44 -18.04
CA ASP A 103 1.57 -4.65 -17.30
C ASP A 103 1.25 -4.31 -15.87
N TYR A 104 0.02 -4.56 -15.47
CA TYR A 104 -0.45 -4.39 -14.11
C TYR A 104 -1.14 -5.67 -13.65
N ASN A 105 -0.67 -6.25 -12.55
CA ASN A 105 -1.39 -7.34 -11.93
C ASN A 105 -2.52 -6.76 -11.08
N ASP A 106 -3.66 -7.47 -11.05
CA ASP A 106 -4.66 -7.20 -10.04
C ASP A 106 -4.00 -7.30 -8.66
N TRP A 107 -4.39 -6.40 -7.81
CA TRP A 107 -3.85 -6.34 -6.47
C TRP A 107 -4.17 -7.62 -5.71
N ASP A 108 -3.15 -8.37 -5.36
CA ASP A 108 -3.25 -9.53 -4.49
C ASP A 108 -2.99 -9.10 -3.04
N GLU A 109 -4.09 -8.82 -2.32
CA GLU A 109 -4.05 -8.52 -0.89
C GLU A 109 -3.46 -9.67 -0.07
N GLU A 110 -3.52 -10.89 -0.60
CA GLU A 110 -3.17 -12.09 0.17
C GLU A 110 -1.67 -12.35 0.18
N GLU A 111 -0.95 -12.09 -0.91
CA GLU A 111 0.45 -12.49 -1.03
C GLU A 111 1.45 -11.37 -0.74
N THR A 112 1.24 -10.15 -1.21
CA THR A 112 2.29 -9.12 -1.19
C THR A 112 1.90 -7.80 -0.57
N GLY A 113 0.62 -7.45 -0.53
CA GLY A 113 0.08 -6.20 0.00
C GLY A 113 0.69 -4.92 -0.56
N LEU A 114 1.73 -5.04 -1.35
CA LEU A 114 2.41 -3.99 -2.05
C LEU A 114 2.14 -4.16 -3.54
N PHE A 115 2.01 -3.05 -4.22
CA PHE A 115 1.86 -2.94 -5.66
C PHE A 115 2.74 -3.94 -6.41
N THR A 116 2.20 -5.05 -6.85
CA THR A 116 2.85 -5.93 -7.79
C THR A 116 2.54 -5.47 -9.20
N THR A 117 3.15 -4.37 -9.59
CA THR A 117 3.19 -4.05 -11.01
C THR A 117 4.37 -4.77 -11.64
N LYS A 118 4.12 -5.45 -12.75
CA LYS A 118 5.19 -5.97 -13.61
C LYS A 118 5.82 -4.86 -14.45
N SER A 119 5.20 -3.69 -14.51
CA SER A 119 5.74 -2.54 -15.23
C SER A 119 6.77 -1.81 -14.37
N ASP A 120 8.02 -1.86 -14.77
CA ASP A 120 9.09 -1.09 -14.15
C ASP A 120 8.84 0.41 -14.24
N TYR A 121 8.17 0.90 -15.27
CA TYR A 121 7.77 2.30 -15.38
C TYR A 121 6.82 2.73 -14.28
N LEU A 122 5.75 1.97 -14.03
CA LEU A 122 4.83 2.26 -12.93
C LEU A 122 5.52 2.19 -11.56
N ARG A 123 6.45 1.23 -11.38
CA ARG A 123 7.22 1.11 -10.16
C ARG A 123 8.06 2.35 -9.88
N ILE A 124 8.74 2.90 -10.89
CA ILE A 124 9.51 4.14 -10.75
C ILE A 124 8.59 5.31 -10.38
N ILE A 125 7.45 5.44 -11.05
CA ILE A 125 6.46 6.50 -10.76
C ILE A 125 5.97 6.40 -9.31
N HIS A 126 5.62 5.20 -8.85
CA HIS A 126 5.17 4.98 -7.49
C HIS A 126 6.25 5.25 -6.45
N LEU A 127 7.49 4.81 -6.69
CA LEU A 127 8.60 5.06 -5.78
C LEU A 127 8.94 6.55 -5.68
N ALA A 128 8.92 7.27 -6.79
CA ALA A 128 9.15 8.72 -6.79
C ALA A 128 8.12 9.45 -5.90
N LYS A 129 6.83 9.09 -6.04
CA LYS A 129 5.77 9.64 -5.20
C LYS A 129 5.94 9.28 -3.72
N LEU A 130 6.16 8.01 -3.40
CA LEU A 130 6.34 7.55 -2.01
C LEU A 130 7.55 8.18 -1.32
N ARG A 131 8.63 8.40 -2.06
CA ARG A 131 9.85 9.04 -1.56
C ARG A 131 9.77 10.58 -1.57
N ASN A 132 8.71 11.11 -2.13
CA ASN A 132 8.53 12.56 -2.33
C ASN A 132 9.73 13.22 -3.04
N ILE A 133 10.20 12.58 -4.11
CA ILE A 133 11.29 13.07 -4.97
C ILE A 133 10.80 13.20 -6.41
N LYS A 134 11.53 13.95 -7.23
CA LYS A 134 11.20 14.11 -8.64
C LYS A 134 11.42 12.81 -9.41
N LEU A 135 10.71 12.68 -10.52
CA LEU A 135 10.75 11.49 -11.38
C LEU A 135 12.14 11.24 -11.96
N ASP A 136 12.83 12.30 -12.39
CA ASP A 136 14.22 12.26 -12.87
C ASP A 136 15.18 11.76 -11.78
N GLN A 137 15.04 12.26 -10.56
CA GLN A 137 15.85 11.80 -9.42
C GLN A 137 15.66 10.32 -9.14
N GLN A 138 14.42 9.82 -9.17
CA GLN A 138 14.14 8.39 -8.98
C GLN A 138 14.71 7.55 -10.12
N PHE A 139 14.62 8.02 -11.36
CA PHE A 139 15.18 7.35 -12.52
C PHE A 139 16.72 7.26 -12.45
N ASP A 140 17.37 8.34 -12.01
CA ASP A 140 18.83 8.42 -11.90
C ASP A 140 19.42 7.52 -10.79
N LEU A 141 18.61 7.08 -9.83
CA LEU A 141 19.02 6.08 -8.84
C LEU A 141 19.33 4.69 -9.46
N LYS A 142 18.89 4.46 -10.70
CA LYS A 142 19.12 3.20 -11.46
C LYS A 142 18.68 1.94 -10.72
N GLU A 143 17.68 2.06 -9.87
CA GLU A 143 17.03 0.94 -9.15
C GLU A 143 16.01 0.20 -10.05
N HIS A 144 16.22 0.21 -11.35
CA HIS A 144 15.33 -0.36 -12.36
C HIS A 144 16.13 -1.03 -13.48
N ASN A 145 15.43 -1.73 -14.37
CA ASN A 145 16.04 -2.30 -15.57
C ASN A 145 16.63 -1.17 -16.44
N GLN A 146 17.91 -1.26 -16.78
CA GLN A 146 18.63 -0.24 -17.54
C GLN A 146 18.14 -0.07 -18.99
N LYS A 147 17.26 -0.94 -19.47
CA LYS A 147 16.63 -0.82 -20.79
C LYS A 147 15.47 0.16 -20.85
N LEU A 148 15.08 0.75 -19.73
CA LEU A 148 13.98 1.70 -19.68
C LEU A 148 14.40 3.04 -20.28
N GLU A 149 13.47 3.64 -21.02
CA GLU A 149 13.66 4.92 -21.67
C GLU A 149 12.98 6.02 -20.85
N TYR A 150 13.73 7.05 -20.49
CA TYR A 150 13.20 8.15 -19.67
C TYR A 150 12.03 8.89 -20.34
N ASP A 151 12.09 9.08 -21.66
CA ASP A 151 11.00 9.75 -22.38
C ASP A 151 9.68 8.97 -22.29
N LYS A 152 9.72 7.67 -22.38
CA LYS A 152 8.54 6.82 -22.17
C LYS A 152 8.03 6.89 -20.73
N LEU A 153 8.92 6.94 -19.76
CA LEU A 153 8.56 7.11 -18.35
C LEU A 153 7.79 8.43 -18.15
N VAL A 154 8.27 9.52 -18.72
CA VAL A 154 7.60 10.83 -18.63
C VAL A 154 6.22 10.81 -19.29
N ILE A 155 6.11 10.20 -20.47
CA ILE A 155 4.82 10.03 -21.16
C ILE A 155 3.84 9.26 -20.28
N ILE A 156 4.24 8.11 -19.74
CA ILE A 156 3.37 7.28 -18.90
C ILE A 156 2.96 8.05 -17.64
N ALA A 157 3.88 8.74 -16.97
CA ALA A 157 3.59 9.50 -15.77
C ALA A 157 2.56 10.62 -16.02
N ASN A 158 2.74 11.40 -17.09
CA ASN A 158 1.83 12.48 -17.45
C ASN A 158 0.45 11.97 -17.87
N GLU A 159 0.42 10.93 -18.71
CA GLU A 159 -0.84 10.36 -19.20
C GLU A 159 -1.60 9.60 -18.10
N LEU A 160 -0.90 9.01 -17.13
CA LEU A 160 -1.53 8.41 -15.95
C LEU A 160 -2.28 9.46 -15.12
N GLU A 161 -1.66 10.60 -14.84
CA GLU A 161 -2.32 11.68 -14.09
C GLU A 161 -3.49 12.28 -14.88
N ARG A 162 -3.34 12.44 -16.21
CA ARG A 162 -4.44 12.90 -17.08
C ARG A 162 -5.60 11.90 -17.08
N TYR A 163 -5.30 10.61 -17.22
CA TYR A 163 -6.30 9.55 -17.23
C TYR A 163 -7.07 9.50 -15.90
N LYS A 164 -6.36 9.55 -14.79
CA LYS A 164 -7.01 9.59 -13.46
C LYS A 164 -7.94 10.78 -13.31
N LYS A 165 -7.50 11.95 -13.74
CA LYS A 165 -8.32 13.18 -13.70
C LYS A 165 -9.54 13.08 -14.61
N GLU A 166 -9.39 12.58 -15.84
CA GLU A 166 -10.46 12.44 -16.83
C GLU A 166 -11.58 11.51 -16.33
N TYR A 167 -11.22 10.39 -15.73
CA TYR A 167 -12.17 9.36 -15.27
C TYR A 167 -12.51 9.46 -13.77
N GLY A 168 -12.01 10.46 -13.06
CA GLY A 168 -12.26 10.61 -11.63
C GLY A 168 -11.68 9.45 -10.80
N LEU A 169 -10.53 8.92 -11.21
CA LEU A 169 -9.89 7.78 -10.58
C LEU A 169 -8.73 8.21 -9.69
N LYS A 170 -8.45 7.39 -8.70
CA LYS A 170 -7.29 7.50 -7.81
C LYS A 170 -6.45 6.24 -7.91
N ASP A 171 -5.15 6.34 -7.74
CA ASP A 171 -4.29 5.18 -7.54
C ASP A 171 -3.99 4.98 -6.05
N TYR A 172 -3.30 3.89 -5.73
CA TYR A 172 -2.97 3.59 -4.33
C TYR A 172 -2.03 4.60 -3.69
N ASN A 173 -1.17 5.28 -4.46
CA ASN A 173 -0.33 6.33 -3.91
C ASN A 173 -1.15 7.55 -3.50
N ASP A 174 -2.16 7.91 -4.28
CA ASP A 174 -3.09 8.98 -3.92
C ASP A 174 -3.77 8.66 -2.57
N MET A 175 -4.09 7.38 -2.32
CA MET A 175 -4.70 6.94 -1.05
C MET A 175 -3.78 7.04 0.17
N ILE A 176 -2.48 6.88 -0.02
CA ILE A 176 -1.50 6.92 1.06
C ILE A 176 -1.06 8.34 1.38
N LEU A 177 -1.07 9.21 0.36
CA LEU A 177 -0.56 10.58 0.44
C LEU A 177 -1.62 11.63 0.79
N GLU A 178 -2.92 11.32 0.67
CA GLU A 178 -4.06 12.14 1.13
C GLU A 178 -4.41 11.84 2.60
#